data_ed38894e1ed88e0a919f502339b74157
#
_entry.id   ed38894e1ed88e0a919f502339b74157
#
_cell.length_a   1.000
_cell.length_b   1.000
_cell.length_c   1.000
_cell.angle_alpha   90.00
_cell.angle_beta   90.00
_cell.angle_gamma   90.00
#
_symmetry.space_group_name_H-M   'P 1'
#
loop_
_entity.id
_entity.type
_entity.pdbx_description
1 polymer ?
#
loop_
_entity_poly.entity_id
_entity_poly.type
_entity_poly.pdbx_seq_one_letter_code
_entity_poly.pdbx_strand_id
1 'polypeptide(L)'
;KRVQHDKVKTILTSPKGKVFDQQLAVNYSKLNHLIIISGHYEGVDERVRDFVDEEVSLGDFVMTGGEITASAIVDSVVRLLPGALKKEEATVLESLMSISIKHLIEIIGGNKLVNKLSEKGVKEVKLLEYPQYTRPENFKGKKVPEVLLSGNHKEIEKWRLKKAFEETLKKRPDLLS
;
A
#
# COMPACT_ATOMS: atom_id res chain seq x y z
N LYS A 1 4.95 -16.83 -32.86
CA LYS A 1 4.28 -16.10 -31.75
C LYS A 1 4.32 -17.00 -30.54
N ARG A 2 5.15 -16.68 -29.52
CA ARG A 2 5.11 -17.37 -28.22
C ARG A 2 3.75 -17.08 -27.63
N VAL A 3 2.97 -18.12 -27.36
CA VAL A 3 1.75 -18.04 -26.54
C VAL A 3 2.21 -17.51 -25.18
N GLN A 4 1.78 -16.31 -24.85
CA GLN A 4 2.01 -15.72 -23.54
C GLN A 4 1.15 -16.56 -22.59
N HIS A 5 1.76 -17.42 -21.76
CA HIS A 5 1.04 -18.18 -20.76
C HIS A 5 0.32 -17.17 -19.85
N ASP A 6 -0.99 -17.31 -19.76
CA ASP A 6 -1.78 -16.49 -18.84
C ASP A 6 -1.19 -16.61 -17.44
N LYS A 7 -0.91 -15.46 -16.83
CA LYS A 7 -0.41 -15.40 -15.45
C LYS A 7 -1.60 -15.63 -14.52
N VAL A 8 -1.86 -16.90 -14.21
CA VAL A 8 -2.91 -17.33 -13.29
C VAL A 8 -2.24 -17.65 -11.94
N LYS A 9 -2.88 -17.29 -10.84
CA LYS A 9 -2.48 -17.70 -9.50
C LYS A 9 -3.71 -18.10 -8.69
N THR A 10 -3.58 -19.22 -7.97
CA THR A 10 -4.59 -19.70 -7.03
C THR A 10 -4.04 -19.54 -5.60
N ILE A 11 -4.77 -18.83 -4.75
CA ILE A 11 -4.39 -18.62 -3.35
C ILE A 11 -5.44 -19.18 -2.40
N LEU A 12 -5.01 -19.67 -1.25
CA LEU A 12 -5.87 -20.10 -0.15
C LEU A 12 -5.78 -19.09 1.00
N THR A 13 -6.93 -18.60 1.48
CA THR A 13 -6.95 -17.79 2.69
C THR A 13 -6.77 -18.67 3.92
N SER A 14 -5.73 -18.40 4.72
CA SER A 14 -5.36 -19.23 5.86
C SER A 14 -4.58 -18.41 6.90
N PRO A 15 -4.84 -18.56 8.21
CA PRO A 15 -3.99 -17.94 9.25
C PRO A 15 -2.53 -18.39 9.21
N LYS A 16 -2.25 -19.55 8.58
CA LYS A 16 -0.90 -20.10 8.41
C LYS A 16 -0.13 -19.49 7.25
N GLY A 17 -0.82 -18.71 6.42
CA GLY A 17 -0.26 -18.13 5.19
C GLY A 17 0.64 -16.93 5.43
N LYS A 18 1.31 -16.50 4.35
CA LYS A 18 2.08 -15.27 4.33
C LYS A 18 1.16 -14.08 4.58
N VAL A 19 1.60 -13.14 5.41
CA VAL A 19 0.82 -11.93 5.67
C VAL A 19 0.69 -11.09 4.40
N PHE A 20 -0.55 -10.75 4.05
CA PHE A 20 -0.89 -9.91 2.91
C PHE A 20 -0.45 -8.46 3.17
N ASP A 21 0.25 -7.88 2.21
CA ASP A 21 0.71 -6.49 2.25
C ASP A 21 0.48 -5.79 0.90
N GLN A 22 0.78 -4.49 0.86
CA GLN A 22 0.64 -3.67 -0.35
C GLN A 22 1.48 -4.22 -1.52
N GLN A 23 2.64 -4.82 -1.24
CA GLN A 23 3.49 -5.39 -2.29
C GLN A 23 2.85 -6.64 -2.93
N LEU A 24 2.19 -7.48 -2.13
CA LEU A 24 1.40 -8.60 -2.66
C LEU A 24 0.22 -8.10 -3.49
N ALA A 25 -0.50 -7.06 -3.04
CA ALA A 25 -1.58 -6.44 -3.83
C ALA A 25 -1.07 -5.98 -5.20
N VAL A 26 0.06 -5.27 -5.25
CA VAL A 26 0.71 -4.84 -6.51
C VAL A 26 1.13 -6.02 -7.37
N ASN A 27 1.62 -7.12 -6.78
CA ASN A 27 1.98 -8.30 -7.54
C ASN A 27 0.75 -9.00 -8.14
N TYR A 28 -0.32 -9.11 -7.36
CA TYR A 28 -1.58 -9.72 -7.81
C TYR A 28 -2.29 -8.88 -8.88
N SER A 29 -2.21 -7.55 -8.81
CA SER A 29 -2.79 -6.68 -9.85
C SER A 29 -2.16 -6.85 -11.25
N LYS A 30 -1.00 -7.50 -11.34
CA LYS A 30 -0.30 -7.80 -12.61
C LYS A 30 -0.65 -9.18 -13.19
N LEU A 31 -1.50 -9.94 -12.51
CA LEU A 31 -1.97 -11.24 -12.97
C LEU A 31 -3.12 -11.08 -13.97
N ASN A 32 -3.28 -12.07 -14.87
CA ASN A 32 -4.44 -12.16 -15.73
C ASN A 32 -5.66 -12.68 -14.95
N HIS A 33 -5.42 -13.66 -14.06
CA HIS A 33 -6.44 -14.26 -13.23
C HIS A 33 -5.90 -14.52 -11.82
N LEU A 34 -6.69 -14.16 -10.81
CA LEU A 34 -6.45 -14.49 -9.41
C LEU A 34 -7.66 -15.30 -8.91
N ILE A 35 -7.41 -16.54 -8.52
CA ILE A 35 -8.40 -17.44 -7.92
C ILE A 35 -8.17 -17.41 -6.40
N ILE A 36 -9.21 -17.10 -5.62
CA ILE A 36 -9.13 -17.05 -4.17
C ILE A 36 -10.04 -18.11 -3.58
N ILE A 37 -9.44 -19.04 -2.86
CA ILE A 37 -10.17 -20.09 -2.13
C ILE A 37 -10.31 -19.63 -0.68
N SER A 38 -11.55 -19.54 -0.20
CA SER A 38 -11.88 -19.16 1.17
C SER A 38 -12.43 -20.35 1.93
N GLY A 39 -11.73 -20.77 2.98
CA GLY A 39 -12.21 -21.79 3.89
C GLY A 39 -13.24 -21.24 4.88
N HIS A 40 -14.09 -22.12 5.41
CA HIS A 40 -15.04 -21.84 6.48
C HIS A 40 -14.94 -22.93 7.56
N TYR A 41 -15.53 -22.70 8.75
CA TYR A 41 -15.49 -23.62 9.89
C TYR A 41 -14.05 -23.97 10.33
N GLU A 42 -13.75 -25.26 10.48
CA GLU A 42 -12.45 -25.78 10.96
C GLU A 42 -11.33 -25.68 9.90
N GLY A 43 -11.64 -25.20 8.69
CA GLY A 43 -10.68 -25.03 7.59
C GLY A 43 -11.00 -25.90 6.38
N VAL A 44 -10.01 -26.07 5.52
CA VAL A 44 -10.08 -26.89 4.33
C VAL A 44 -9.26 -28.18 4.48
N ASP A 45 -9.60 -29.22 3.71
CA ASP A 45 -8.81 -30.44 3.64
C ASP A 45 -7.35 -30.12 3.30
N GLU A 46 -6.40 -30.69 4.04
CA GLU A 46 -4.97 -30.42 3.87
C GLU A 46 -4.47 -30.66 2.45
N ARG A 47 -5.06 -31.62 1.75
CA ARG A 47 -4.71 -31.94 0.34
C ARG A 47 -5.03 -30.81 -0.64
N VAL A 48 -5.85 -29.82 -0.28
CA VAL A 48 -6.11 -28.63 -1.10
C VAL A 48 -4.82 -27.83 -1.33
N ARG A 49 -3.87 -27.92 -0.41
CA ARG A 49 -2.58 -27.20 -0.51
C ARG A 49 -1.76 -27.63 -1.71
N ASP A 50 -1.91 -28.87 -2.17
CA ASP A 50 -1.20 -29.36 -3.36
C ASP A 50 -1.73 -28.71 -4.66
N PHE A 51 -2.87 -28.02 -4.59
CA PHE A 51 -3.55 -27.40 -5.74
C PHE A 51 -3.55 -25.85 -5.69
N VAL A 52 -2.91 -25.24 -4.68
CA VAL A 52 -2.78 -23.78 -4.57
C VAL A 52 -1.33 -23.35 -4.70
N ASP A 53 -1.11 -22.15 -5.22
CA ASP A 53 0.24 -21.62 -5.39
C ASP A 53 0.81 -21.04 -4.08
N GLU A 54 -0.07 -20.51 -3.21
CA GLU A 54 0.34 -19.99 -1.90
C GLU A 54 -0.85 -19.83 -0.94
N GLU A 55 -0.52 -19.77 0.36
CA GLU A 55 -1.46 -19.42 1.42
C GLU A 55 -1.25 -17.96 1.84
N VAL A 56 -2.36 -17.25 2.11
CA VAL A 56 -2.33 -15.81 2.44
C VAL A 56 -3.17 -15.54 3.69
N SER A 57 -2.59 -14.78 4.62
CA SER A 57 -3.21 -14.33 5.87
C SER A 57 -3.39 -12.82 5.87
N LEU A 58 -4.41 -12.28 6.56
CA LEU A 58 -4.51 -10.85 6.86
C LEU A 58 -3.68 -10.42 8.09
N GLY A 59 -3.23 -11.37 8.92
CA GLY A 59 -2.48 -11.08 10.14
C GLY A 59 -2.64 -12.16 11.19
N ASP A 60 -2.06 -11.94 12.37
CA ASP A 60 -2.01 -12.89 13.48
C ASP A 60 -3.28 -12.85 14.32
N PHE A 61 -4.42 -13.16 13.70
CA PHE A 61 -5.72 -13.27 14.35
C PHE A 61 -6.62 -14.25 13.61
N VAL A 62 -7.65 -14.75 14.32
CA VAL A 62 -8.57 -15.76 13.76
C VAL A 62 -9.92 -15.11 13.46
N MET A 63 -10.50 -15.48 12.32
CA MET A 63 -11.84 -15.13 11.88
C MET A 63 -12.69 -16.39 11.66
N THR A 64 -14.01 -16.25 11.62
CA THR A 64 -14.95 -17.37 11.43
C THR A 64 -14.89 -17.99 10.02
N GLY A 65 -14.35 -17.25 9.03
CA GLY A 65 -14.21 -17.70 7.65
C GLY A 65 -13.27 -16.83 6.86
N GLY A 66 -12.87 -17.29 5.68
CA GLY A 66 -11.93 -16.62 4.80
C GLY A 66 -12.55 -15.56 3.88
N GLU A 67 -13.87 -15.37 3.90
CA GLU A 67 -14.58 -14.50 2.96
C GLU A 67 -14.19 -13.02 3.16
N ILE A 68 -14.04 -12.58 4.39
CA ILE A 68 -13.60 -11.20 4.69
C ILE A 68 -12.16 -11.00 4.21
N THR A 69 -11.28 -11.99 4.40
CA THR A 69 -9.92 -12.00 3.87
C THR A 69 -9.93 -11.86 2.35
N ALA A 70 -10.75 -12.68 1.67
CA ALA A 70 -10.89 -12.61 0.21
C ALA A 70 -11.38 -11.24 -0.24
N SER A 71 -12.39 -10.68 0.44
CA SER A 71 -12.92 -9.35 0.12
C SER A 71 -11.87 -8.25 0.28
N ALA A 72 -11.05 -8.30 1.36
CA ALA A 72 -9.97 -7.35 1.58
C ALA A 72 -8.88 -7.45 0.49
N ILE A 73 -8.53 -8.67 0.08
CA ILE A 73 -7.57 -8.89 -1.01
C ILE A 73 -8.15 -8.36 -2.34
N VAL A 74 -9.40 -8.68 -2.67
CA VAL A 74 -10.06 -8.24 -3.90
C VAL A 74 -10.11 -6.70 -3.96
N ASP A 75 -10.56 -6.04 -2.90
CA ASP A 75 -10.62 -4.56 -2.85
C ASP A 75 -9.23 -3.96 -3.06
N SER A 76 -8.22 -4.47 -2.32
CA SER A 76 -6.84 -3.97 -2.40
C SER A 76 -6.21 -4.17 -3.79
N VAL A 77 -6.56 -5.23 -4.50
CA VAL A 77 -6.04 -5.55 -5.83
C VAL A 77 -6.79 -4.77 -6.92
N VAL A 78 -8.13 -4.78 -6.88
CA VAL A 78 -8.97 -4.19 -7.93
C VAL A 78 -8.74 -2.68 -8.04
N ARG A 79 -8.57 -1.97 -6.91
CA ARG A 79 -8.29 -0.53 -6.93
C ARG A 79 -6.97 -0.14 -7.62
N LEU A 80 -6.05 -1.11 -7.81
CA LEU A 80 -4.77 -0.93 -8.54
C LEU A 80 -4.88 -1.21 -10.03
N LEU A 81 -6.02 -1.70 -10.51
CA LEU A 81 -6.23 -1.95 -11.93
C LEU A 81 -6.49 -0.65 -12.68
N PRO A 82 -5.98 -0.50 -13.92
CA PRO A 82 -6.26 0.67 -14.74
C PRO A 82 -7.77 0.90 -14.90
N GLY A 83 -8.20 2.14 -14.71
CA GLY A 83 -9.60 2.53 -14.84
C GLY A 83 -10.54 2.14 -13.68
N ALA A 84 -10.05 1.43 -12.64
CA ALA A 84 -10.85 1.08 -11.47
C ALA A 84 -11.17 2.32 -10.61
N LEU A 85 -10.22 3.23 -10.48
CA LEU A 85 -10.41 4.50 -9.77
C LEU A 85 -10.54 5.66 -10.76
N LYS A 86 -11.43 6.62 -10.45
CA LYS A 86 -11.64 7.83 -11.28
C LYS A 86 -10.39 8.71 -11.43
N LYS A 87 -9.46 8.65 -10.47
CA LYS A 87 -8.19 9.38 -10.49
C LYS A 87 -7.07 8.36 -10.35
N GLU A 88 -6.41 8.06 -11.45
CA GLU A 88 -5.25 7.14 -11.46
C GLU A 88 -4.09 7.68 -10.62
N GLU A 89 -3.96 9.00 -10.50
CA GLU A 89 -2.96 9.66 -9.66
C GLU A 89 -3.18 9.42 -8.14
N ALA A 90 -4.38 8.99 -7.73
CA ALA A 90 -4.70 8.76 -6.33
C ALA A 90 -3.83 7.66 -5.70
N THR A 91 -3.39 6.68 -6.49
CA THR A 91 -2.56 5.57 -6.00
C THR A 91 -1.08 5.90 -5.83
N VAL A 92 -0.60 7.02 -6.39
CA VAL A 92 0.83 7.36 -6.42
C VAL A 92 1.33 7.93 -5.09
N LEU A 93 0.49 8.62 -4.33
CA LEU A 93 0.83 9.27 -3.06
C LEU A 93 0.08 8.68 -1.86
N GLU A 94 -0.44 7.47 -2.01
CA GLU A 94 -1.13 6.77 -0.92
C GLU A 94 -0.13 6.11 0.06
N SER A 95 -0.65 5.74 1.24
CA SER A 95 0.13 5.01 2.24
C SER A 95 0.71 3.72 1.66
N LEU A 96 1.94 3.41 2.07
CA LEU A 96 2.67 2.18 1.72
C LEU A 96 3.15 2.08 0.27
N MET A 97 2.99 3.11 -0.55
CA MET A 97 3.60 3.18 -1.87
C MET A 97 5.07 3.58 -1.77
N SER A 98 5.88 3.01 -2.67
CA SER A 98 7.33 3.26 -2.70
C SER A 98 7.65 4.61 -3.33
N ILE A 99 8.58 5.33 -2.73
CA ILE A 99 9.17 6.55 -3.29
C ILE A 99 10.70 6.44 -3.31
N SER A 100 11.33 6.91 -4.37
CA SER A 100 12.79 6.90 -4.44
C SER A 100 13.40 7.93 -3.46
N ILE A 101 14.49 7.54 -2.80
CA ILE A 101 15.23 8.44 -1.91
C ILE A 101 15.70 9.70 -2.64
N LYS A 102 16.11 9.58 -3.91
CA LYS A 102 16.50 10.74 -4.73
C LYS A 102 15.39 11.75 -4.86
N HIS A 103 14.19 11.29 -5.22
CA HIS A 103 13.02 12.16 -5.37
C HIS A 103 12.61 12.79 -4.03
N LEU A 104 12.72 12.04 -2.95
CA LEU A 104 12.46 12.55 -1.60
C LEU A 104 13.44 13.70 -1.26
N ILE A 105 14.76 13.54 -1.54
CA ILE A 105 15.77 14.58 -1.32
C ILE A 105 15.48 15.82 -2.18
N GLU A 106 15.14 15.67 -3.44
CA GLU A 106 14.84 16.77 -4.36
C GLU A 106 13.70 17.65 -3.85
N ILE A 107 12.65 17.06 -3.31
CA ILE A 107 11.44 17.79 -2.90
C ILE A 107 11.55 18.36 -1.49
N ILE A 108 11.93 17.55 -0.49
CA ILE A 108 11.94 17.99 0.90
C ILE A 108 13.29 18.57 1.37
N GLY A 109 14.31 18.48 0.52
CA GLY A 109 15.69 18.77 0.87
C GLY A 109 16.35 17.64 1.67
N GLY A 110 17.67 17.56 1.62
CA GLY A 110 18.42 16.59 2.40
C GLY A 110 18.34 16.90 3.89
N ASN A 111 17.82 15.99 4.69
CA ASN A 111 17.98 15.99 6.14
C ASN A 111 18.93 14.86 6.56
N LYS A 112 19.42 14.92 7.81
CA LYS A 112 20.39 13.93 8.32
C LYS A 112 19.95 12.47 8.14
N LEU A 113 18.66 12.18 8.31
CA LEU A 113 18.13 10.82 8.20
C LEU A 113 18.06 10.35 6.74
N VAL A 114 17.48 11.18 5.86
CA VAL A 114 17.34 10.84 4.43
C VAL A 114 18.71 10.69 3.77
N ASN A 115 19.67 11.56 4.10
CA ASN A 115 21.05 11.45 3.63
C ASN A 115 21.72 10.15 4.12
N LYS A 116 21.53 9.80 5.39
CA LYS A 116 22.05 8.54 5.97
C LYS A 116 21.43 7.30 5.29
N LEU A 117 20.14 7.33 4.93
CA LEU A 117 19.51 6.26 4.18
C LEU A 117 20.12 6.13 2.78
N SER A 118 20.36 7.25 2.10
CA SER A 118 21.03 7.29 0.80
C SER A 118 22.47 6.76 0.88
N GLU A 119 23.24 7.15 1.88
CA GLU A 119 24.62 6.68 2.14
C GLU A 119 24.65 5.15 2.40
N LYS A 120 23.61 4.61 3.04
CA LYS A 120 23.44 3.17 3.25
C LYS A 120 23.01 2.40 2.00
N GLY A 121 22.83 3.09 0.87
CA GLY A 121 22.41 2.48 -0.40
C GLY A 121 20.92 2.17 -0.50
N VAL A 122 20.08 2.67 0.42
CA VAL A 122 18.63 2.55 0.32
C VAL A 122 18.16 3.34 -0.90
N LYS A 123 17.51 2.68 -1.85
CA LYS A 123 17.05 3.29 -3.10
C LYS A 123 15.64 3.83 -3.00
N GLU A 124 14.79 3.14 -2.26
CA GLU A 124 13.37 3.44 -2.12
C GLU A 124 12.94 3.24 -0.68
N VAL A 125 11.94 4.01 -0.24
CA VAL A 125 11.27 3.88 1.05
C VAL A 125 9.78 3.88 0.84
N LYS A 126 9.03 3.31 1.78
CA LYS A 126 7.57 3.41 1.80
C LYS A 126 7.17 4.53 2.76
N LEU A 127 6.21 5.36 2.35
CA LEU A 127 5.69 6.42 3.19
C LEU A 127 4.23 6.16 3.57
N LEU A 128 3.83 6.65 4.74
CA LEU A 128 2.43 6.86 5.07
C LEU A 128 1.91 8.10 4.33
N GLU A 129 0.62 8.17 4.14
CA GLU A 129 -0.02 9.34 3.55
C GLU A 129 0.10 10.57 4.47
N TYR A 130 0.16 11.75 3.87
CA TYR A 130 0.13 13.02 4.58
C TYR A 130 -1.25 13.27 5.24
N PRO A 131 -1.34 14.13 6.28
CA PRO A 131 -2.62 14.45 6.91
C PRO A 131 -3.61 15.09 5.94
N GLN A 132 -4.81 14.52 5.87
CA GLN A 132 -5.90 15.02 5.05
C GLN A 132 -6.71 16.08 5.82
N TYR A 133 -7.17 17.12 5.10
CA TYR A 133 -8.02 18.17 5.62
C TYR A 133 -9.29 18.30 4.80
N THR A 134 -10.39 18.61 5.46
CA THR A 134 -11.68 18.82 4.83
C THR A 134 -12.29 20.14 5.33
N ARG A 135 -13.44 20.55 4.79
CA ARG A 135 -14.20 21.70 5.26
C ARG A 135 -14.82 21.44 6.64
N PRO A 136 -14.99 22.47 7.47
CA PRO A 136 -14.61 23.88 7.27
C PRO A 136 -13.11 24.13 7.46
N GLU A 137 -12.57 25.24 6.94
CA GLU A 137 -11.16 25.65 7.07
C GLU A 137 -10.73 25.85 8.54
N ASN A 138 -11.65 26.20 9.40
CA ASN A 138 -11.43 26.30 10.84
C ASN A 138 -12.49 25.48 11.59
N PHE A 139 -12.04 24.44 12.26
CA PHE A 139 -12.88 23.62 13.10
C PHE A 139 -12.43 23.70 14.57
N LYS A 140 -13.21 24.35 15.40
CA LYS A 140 -12.93 24.54 16.84
C LYS A 140 -11.52 25.09 17.11
N GLY A 141 -11.12 26.12 16.36
CA GLY A 141 -9.80 26.76 16.49
C GLY A 141 -8.65 26.04 15.74
N LYS A 142 -8.87 24.85 15.24
CA LYS A 142 -7.90 24.11 14.42
C LYS A 142 -8.08 24.49 12.95
N LYS A 143 -7.05 25.13 12.39
CA LYS A 143 -7.07 25.62 11.00
C LYS A 143 -6.42 24.65 10.03
N VAL A 144 -6.92 24.62 8.80
CA VAL A 144 -6.23 24.02 7.65
C VAL A 144 -4.93 24.81 7.41
N PRO A 145 -3.78 24.14 7.17
CA PRO A 145 -2.54 24.82 6.82
C PRO A 145 -2.71 25.73 5.59
N GLU A 146 -2.25 26.96 5.68
CA GLU A 146 -2.41 27.99 4.63
C GLU A 146 -1.82 27.55 3.28
N VAL A 147 -0.72 26.80 3.29
CA VAL A 147 -0.12 26.26 2.07
C VAL A 147 -1.09 25.42 1.25
N LEU A 148 -2.01 24.69 1.89
CA LEU A 148 -3.00 23.85 1.21
C LEU A 148 -4.13 24.70 0.57
N LEU A 149 -4.28 25.94 0.99
CA LEU A 149 -5.28 26.91 0.48
C LEU A 149 -4.68 27.84 -0.58
N SER A 150 -3.35 27.84 -0.74
CA SER A 150 -2.62 28.81 -1.59
C SER A 150 -2.82 28.61 -3.09
N GLY A 151 -3.26 27.43 -3.55
CA GLY A 151 -3.30 27.06 -4.96
C GLY A 151 -1.92 26.82 -5.61
N ASN A 152 -0.81 27.00 -4.87
CA ASN A 152 0.54 26.72 -5.37
C ASN A 152 0.85 25.22 -5.31
N HIS A 153 0.63 24.53 -6.42
CA HIS A 153 0.79 23.08 -6.52
C HIS A 153 2.17 22.58 -6.08
N LYS A 154 3.25 23.29 -6.39
CA LYS A 154 4.61 22.91 -6.00
C LYS A 154 4.82 22.95 -4.49
N GLU A 155 4.36 24.02 -3.83
CA GLU A 155 4.47 24.13 -2.38
C GLU A 155 3.53 23.17 -1.65
N ILE A 156 2.35 22.90 -2.23
CA ILE A 156 1.42 21.88 -1.72
C ILE A 156 2.07 20.48 -1.78
N GLU A 157 2.67 20.12 -2.91
CA GLU A 157 3.34 18.82 -3.09
C GLU A 157 4.51 18.66 -2.10
N LYS A 158 5.35 19.69 -1.99
CA LYS A 158 6.46 19.74 -1.03
C LYS A 158 5.97 19.56 0.40
N TRP A 159 4.91 20.27 0.78
CA TRP A 159 4.32 20.17 2.11
C TRP A 159 3.77 18.75 2.36
N ARG A 160 3.02 18.21 1.41
CA ARG A 160 2.45 16.85 1.49
C ARG A 160 3.53 15.80 1.70
N LEU A 161 4.58 15.82 0.87
CA LEU A 161 5.66 14.85 0.95
C LEU A 161 6.46 14.98 2.26
N LYS A 162 6.71 16.22 2.70
CA LYS A 162 7.33 16.48 4.00
C LYS A 162 6.50 15.92 5.15
N LYS A 163 5.19 16.13 5.13
CA LYS A 163 4.27 15.61 6.16
C LYS A 163 4.16 14.08 6.12
N ALA A 164 4.10 13.49 4.94
CA ALA A 164 4.13 12.04 4.78
C ALA A 164 5.40 11.43 5.41
N PHE A 165 6.56 12.02 5.17
CA PHE A 165 7.81 11.58 5.77
C PHE A 165 7.81 11.75 7.31
N GLU A 166 7.37 12.90 7.83
CA GLU A 166 7.27 13.16 9.27
C GLU A 166 6.31 12.16 9.97
N GLU A 167 5.14 11.88 9.36
CA GLU A 167 4.18 10.89 9.87
C GLU A 167 4.75 9.47 9.85
N THR A 168 5.46 9.10 8.77
CA THR A 168 6.11 7.79 8.65
C THR A 168 7.18 7.62 9.73
N LEU A 169 8.04 8.62 9.89
CA LEU A 169 9.11 8.59 10.90
C LEU A 169 8.54 8.41 12.32
N LYS A 170 7.40 9.03 12.60
CA LYS A 170 6.75 8.98 13.92
C LYS A 170 6.00 7.67 14.17
N LYS A 171 5.26 7.18 13.17
CA LYS A 171 4.29 6.09 13.35
C LYS A 171 4.79 4.74 12.85
N ARG A 172 5.55 4.74 11.76
CA ARG A 172 6.02 3.53 11.08
C ARG A 172 7.46 3.70 10.59
N PRO A 173 8.43 3.93 11.50
CA PRO A 173 9.85 4.09 11.12
C PRO A 173 10.43 2.87 10.40
N ASP A 174 9.83 1.70 10.58
CA ASP A 174 10.16 0.45 9.89
C ASP A 174 10.01 0.55 8.35
N LEU A 175 9.16 1.43 7.85
CA LEU A 175 8.97 1.65 6.42
C LEU A 175 10.10 2.44 5.74
N LEU A 176 10.99 3.01 6.54
CA LEU A 176 12.14 3.79 6.07
C LEU A 176 13.44 2.96 6.00
N SER A 177 13.36 1.65 6.19
CA SER A 177 14.51 0.74 6.20
C SER A 177 14.60 -0.09 4.94
#